data_ca29045eecc4a6640d02346739b636ea
#
_entry.id   ca29045eecc4a6640d02346739b636ea
#
_cell.length_a   1.000
_cell.length_b   1.000
_cell.length_c   1.000
_cell.angle_alpha   90.00
_cell.angle_beta   90.00
_cell.angle_gamma   90.00
#
_symmetry.space_group_name_H-M   'P 1'
#
loop_
_entity.id
_entity.type
_entity.pdbx_description
1 polymer ?
#
loop_
_entity_poly.entity_id
_entity_poly.type
_entity_poly.pdbx_seq_one_letter_code
_entity_poly.pdbx_strand_id
1 'polypeptide(L)'
;GSFGRKFTQTILEKYNPRKIIIFSRDELKQFEMQQTFNDNCMRYFIGDVRDLARLEEATDGVDYVIHAAAMKQVPASEYNPMECIKTNIYGAENVIKASIKNNVRKIIALSTDKAVNPINLYGATKLASDKLFISANNMVGMRETRFSVVRYGNVVGSRGSVVPFFQKLIKNGEASLPITHKDMTRFMISLHSGVEFVLKNFERMQGGEIF
;
A
#
# COMPACT_ATOMS: atom_id res chain seq x y z
N GLY A 1 8.26 1.16 -2.57
CA GLY A 1 7.72 0.93 -3.93
C GLY A 1 7.35 2.24 -4.63
N SER A 2 6.86 2.15 -5.88
CA SER A 2 6.56 3.35 -6.69
C SER A 2 5.58 4.30 -5.99
N PHE A 3 4.48 3.77 -5.45
CA PHE A 3 3.50 4.57 -4.72
C PHE A 3 4.13 5.29 -3.53
N GLY A 4 4.81 4.57 -2.64
CA GLY A 4 5.39 5.19 -1.42
C GLY A 4 6.39 6.29 -1.74
N ARG A 5 7.25 6.13 -2.76
CA ARG A 5 8.18 7.19 -3.19
C ARG A 5 7.43 8.42 -3.69
N LYS A 6 6.44 8.25 -4.57
CA LYS A 6 5.66 9.38 -5.10
C LYS A 6 4.82 10.04 -4.01
N PHE A 7 4.22 9.26 -3.12
CA PHE A 7 3.47 9.78 -1.97
C PHE A 7 4.37 10.62 -1.06
N THR A 8 5.55 10.12 -0.66
CA THR A 8 6.52 10.87 0.15
C THR A 8 6.94 12.17 -0.53
N GLN A 9 7.28 12.12 -1.82
CA GLN A 9 7.58 13.30 -2.61
C GLN A 9 6.45 14.34 -2.52
N THR A 10 5.22 13.91 -2.78
CA THR A 10 4.05 14.81 -2.77
C THR A 10 3.79 15.40 -1.38
N ILE A 11 3.98 14.62 -0.31
CA ILE A 11 3.84 15.14 1.06
C ILE A 11 4.90 16.19 1.37
N LEU A 12 6.15 15.98 1.00
CA LEU A 12 7.23 16.95 1.20
C LEU A 12 7.04 18.23 0.36
N GLU A 13 6.46 18.11 -0.85
CA GLU A 13 6.20 19.24 -1.72
C GLU A 13 4.99 20.09 -1.30
N LYS A 14 3.94 19.47 -0.74
CA LYS A 14 2.64 20.14 -0.51
C LYS A 14 2.35 20.43 0.97
N TYR A 15 3.00 19.74 1.89
CA TYR A 15 2.70 19.81 3.32
C TYR A 15 3.99 20.03 4.12
N ASN A 16 3.86 20.39 5.39
CA ASN A 16 4.99 20.57 6.31
C ASN A 16 4.89 19.53 7.45
N PRO A 17 5.18 18.25 7.21
CA PRO A 17 5.05 17.20 8.22
C PRO A 17 6.16 17.31 9.26
N ARG A 18 5.82 17.15 10.54
CA ARG A 18 6.82 17.05 11.60
C ARG A 18 7.72 15.82 11.46
N LYS A 19 7.13 14.70 11.04
CA LYS A 19 7.84 13.42 10.76
C LYS A 19 7.14 12.65 9.67
N ILE A 20 7.93 11.99 8.81
CA ILE A 20 7.49 10.97 7.87
C ILE A 20 8.27 9.70 8.17
N ILE A 21 7.56 8.64 8.55
CA ILE A 21 8.16 7.35 8.84
C ILE A 21 7.97 6.43 7.66
N ILE A 22 9.06 5.95 7.09
CA ILE A 22 9.08 4.90 6.07
C ILE A 22 9.33 3.57 6.77
N PHE A 23 8.34 2.68 6.70
CA PHE A 23 8.40 1.34 7.28
C PHE A 23 8.38 0.27 6.19
N SER A 24 9.41 -0.53 6.09
CA SER A 24 9.49 -1.64 5.12
C SER A 24 10.59 -2.63 5.46
N ARG A 25 10.50 -3.84 4.88
CA ARG A 25 11.51 -4.92 5.07
C ARG A 25 12.78 -4.72 4.26
N ASP A 26 12.70 -3.94 3.18
CA ASP A 26 13.74 -3.87 2.15
C ASP A 26 14.72 -2.74 2.48
N GLU A 27 15.86 -3.12 3.07
CA GLU A 27 16.94 -2.23 3.45
C GLU A 27 17.47 -1.43 2.25
N LEU A 28 17.72 -2.10 1.12
CA LEU A 28 18.28 -1.44 -0.07
C LEU A 28 17.34 -0.35 -0.60
N LYS A 29 16.05 -0.64 -0.68
CA LYS A 29 15.06 0.37 -1.10
C LYS A 29 14.94 1.55 -0.13
N GLN A 30 15.13 1.31 1.17
CA GLN A 30 15.18 2.40 2.15
C GLN A 30 16.43 3.24 1.96
N PHE A 31 17.59 2.62 1.79
CA PHE A 31 18.84 3.31 1.49
C PHE A 31 18.73 4.16 0.21
N GLU A 32 18.27 3.58 -0.91
CA GLU A 32 18.01 4.34 -2.15
C GLU A 32 17.04 5.50 -1.94
N MET A 33 16.02 5.31 -1.11
CA MET A 33 15.03 6.35 -0.81
C MET A 33 15.62 7.47 0.03
N GLN A 34 16.48 7.15 0.98
CA GLN A 34 17.19 8.12 1.82
C GLN A 34 18.12 9.01 1.00
N GLN A 35 18.78 8.47 -0.03
CA GLN A 35 19.60 9.26 -0.95
C GLN A 35 18.77 10.28 -1.74
N THR A 36 17.48 10.00 -1.95
CA THR A 36 16.56 10.88 -2.70
C THR A 36 15.85 11.88 -1.80
N PHE A 37 15.45 11.45 -0.60
CA PHE A 37 14.68 12.25 0.36
C PHE A 37 15.47 12.38 1.66
N ASN A 38 16.36 13.36 1.69
CA ASN A 38 17.23 13.65 2.84
C ASN A 38 16.70 14.87 3.63
N ASP A 39 15.40 14.88 3.93
CA ASP A 39 14.77 15.90 4.75
C ASP A 39 14.86 15.53 6.24
N ASN A 40 14.99 16.53 7.11
CA ASN A 40 15.12 16.34 8.56
C ASN A 40 13.87 15.69 9.19
N CYS A 41 12.71 15.76 8.54
CA CYS A 41 11.49 15.09 8.99
C CYS A 41 11.47 13.59 8.68
N MET A 42 12.36 13.08 7.83
CA MET A 42 12.34 11.68 7.40
C MET A 42 12.90 10.74 8.48
N ARG A 43 12.23 9.59 8.63
CA ARG A 43 12.68 8.45 9.47
C ARG A 43 12.54 7.16 8.68
N TYR A 44 13.54 6.31 8.74
CA TYR A 44 13.62 5.06 7.98
C TYR A 44 13.69 3.88 8.94
N PHE A 45 12.57 3.17 9.08
CA PHE A 45 12.43 2.05 10.00
C PHE A 45 12.36 0.73 9.22
N ILE A 46 13.36 -0.12 9.41
CA ILE A 46 13.31 -1.48 8.90
C ILE A 46 12.38 -2.31 9.78
N GLY A 47 11.42 -2.98 9.16
CA GLY A 47 10.47 -3.85 9.85
C GLY A 47 9.50 -4.53 8.88
N ASP A 48 8.85 -5.56 9.36
CA ASP A 48 7.86 -6.36 8.64
C ASP A 48 6.46 -6.10 9.22
N VAL A 49 5.44 -5.94 8.39
CA VAL A 49 4.06 -5.79 8.85
C VAL A 49 3.54 -7.03 9.60
N ARG A 50 4.22 -8.16 9.46
CA ARG A 50 3.92 -9.39 10.20
C ARG A 50 4.42 -9.33 11.66
N ASP A 51 5.26 -8.38 11.99
CA ASP A 51 5.79 -8.16 13.34
C ASP A 51 4.98 -7.04 14.03
N LEU A 52 4.07 -7.45 14.91
CA LEU A 52 3.20 -6.53 15.63
C LEU A 52 4.00 -5.62 16.57
N ALA A 53 4.96 -6.18 17.32
CA ALA A 53 5.76 -5.41 18.28
C ALA A 53 6.53 -4.28 17.57
N ARG A 54 7.15 -4.61 16.43
CA ARG A 54 7.86 -3.61 15.62
C ARG A 54 6.94 -2.55 15.01
N LEU A 55 5.72 -2.91 14.63
CA LEU A 55 4.71 -1.95 14.17
C LEU A 55 4.26 -1.02 15.29
N GLU A 56 4.06 -1.54 16.50
CA GLU A 56 3.70 -0.73 17.67
C GLU A 56 4.76 0.32 17.97
N GLU A 57 6.05 -0.06 17.96
CA GLU A 57 7.15 0.91 18.10
C GLU A 57 7.15 1.95 16.97
N ALA A 58 6.94 1.51 15.72
CA ALA A 58 7.00 2.40 14.56
C ALA A 58 5.83 3.37 14.45
N THR A 59 4.67 3.03 15.03
CA THR A 59 3.46 3.86 15.00
C THR A 59 3.27 4.71 16.26
N ASP A 60 4.19 4.66 17.21
CA ASP A 60 4.14 5.50 18.39
C ASP A 60 4.23 7.00 18.04
N GLY A 61 3.24 7.77 18.48
CA GLY A 61 3.11 9.21 18.20
C GLY A 61 2.83 9.55 16.72
N VAL A 62 2.32 8.58 15.93
CA VAL A 62 1.91 8.77 14.54
C VAL A 62 0.43 9.16 14.45
N ASP A 63 0.12 10.23 13.72
CA ASP A 63 -1.26 10.67 13.49
C ASP A 63 -1.94 9.95 12.31
N TYR A 64 -1.19 9.64 11.26
CA TYR A 64 -1.71 9.15 9.98
C TYR A 64 -0.92 7.97 9.46
N VAL A 65 -1.61 6.92 9.03
CA VAL A 65 -1.00 5.73 8.44
C VAL A 65 -1.53 5.46 7.03
N ILE A 66 -0.61 5.23 6.09
CA ILE A 66 -0.93 4.64 4.78
C ILE A 66 -0.40 3.21 4.77
N HIS A 67 -1.29 2.24 4.79
CA HIS A 67 -0.92 0.84 4.65
C HIS A 67 -0.82 0.44 3.17
N ALA A 68 0.42 0.41 2.67
CA ALA A 68 0.74 0.07 1.27
C ALA A 68 1.52 -1.24 1.13
N ALA A 69 1.78 -1.94 2.23
CA ALA A 69 2.52 -3.20 2.22
C ALA A 69 1.62 -4.36 1.76
N ALA A 70 2.05 -5.10 0.74
CA ALA A 70 1.35 -6.28 0.27
C ALA A 70 2.25 -7.15 -0.62
N MET A 71 1.98 -8.44 -0.66
CA MET A 71 2.33 -9.29 -1.80
C MET A 71 1.28 -9.09 -2.89
N LYS A 72 1.71 -8.69 -4.11
CA LYS A 72 0.79 -8.30 -5.19
C LYS A 72 1.01 -9.05 -6.51
N GLN A 73 2.08 -9.79 -6.62
CA GLN A 73 2.38 -10.59 -7.81
C GLN A 73 1.52 -11.86 -7.78
N VAL A 74 0.59 -11.99 -8.72
CA VAL A 74 -0.38 -13.10 -8.74
C VAL A 74 0.32 -14.46 -8.77
N PRO A 75 1.26 -14.75 -9.70
CA PRO A 75 1.93 -16.04 -9.72
C PRO A 75 2.70 -16.35 -8.42
N ALA A 76 3.37 -15.35 -7.85
CA ALA A 76 4.11 -15.53 -6.60
C ALA A 76 3.17 -15.77 -5.41
N SER A 77 1.98 -15.17 -5.40
CA SER A 77 0.96 -15.38 -4.37
C SER A 77 0.36 -16.77 -4.45
N GLU A 78 0.07 -17.25 -5.67
CA GLU A 78 -0.44 -18.61 -5.86
C GLU A 78 0.61 -19.68 -5.48
N TYR A 79 1.87 -19.44 -5.78
CA TYR A 79 2.95 -20.34 -5.44
C TYR A 79 3.28 -20.35 -3.94
N ASN A 80 3.11 -19.21 -3.25
CA ASN A 80 3.41 -19.04 -1.82
C ASN A 80 2.17 -18.57 -1.05
N PRO A 81 1.11 -19.38 -0.96
CA PRO A 81 -0.18 -18.93 -0.44
C PRO A 81 -0.12 -18.44 1.01
N MET A 82 0.57 -19.15 1.88
CA MET A 82 0.68 -18.76 3.29
C MET A 82 1.47 -17.46 3.49
N GLU A 83 2.49 -17.19 2.68
CA GLU A 83 3.23 -15.92 2.75
C GLU A 83 2.37 -14.74 2.27
N CYS A 84 1.50 -14.99 1.28
CA CYS A 84 0.52 -14.01 0.83
C CYS A 84 -0.52 -13.72 1.94
N ILE A 85 -1.08 -14.75 2.58
CA ILE A 85 -2.02 -14.63 3.70
C ILE A 85 -1.37 -13.90 4.87
N LYS A 86 -0.18 -14.33 5.32
CA LYS A 86 0.54 -13.68 6.43
C LYS A 86 0.82 -12.21 6.16
N THR A 87 1.21 -11.86 4.94
CA THR A 87 1.52 -10.46 4.60
C THR A 87 0.27 -9.62 4.44
N ASN A 88 -0.72 -10.10 3.66
CA ASN A 88 -1.87 -9.29 3.27
C ASN A 88 -3.00 -9.30 4.30
N ILE A 89 -3.16 -10.38 5.08
CA ILE A 89 -4.23 -10.53 6.07
C ILE A 89 -3.68 -10.27 7.47
N TYR A 90 -2.72 -11.08 7.96
CA TYR A 90 -2.17 -10.86 9.31
C TYR A 90 -1.39 -9.56 9.43
N GLY A 91 -0.68 -9.14 8.35
CA GLY A 91 -0.06 -7.82 8.29
C GLY A 91 -1.08 -6.69 8.40
N ALA A 92 -2.25 -6.80 7.76
CA ALA A 92 -3.35 -5.84 7.90
C ALA A 92 -3.90 -5.82 9.34
N GLU A 93 -4.13 -7.00 9.94
CA GLU A 93 -4.56 -7.12 11.32
C GLU A 93 -3.58 -6.46 12.31
N ASN A 94 -2.28 -6.68 12.12
CA ASN A 94 -1.23 -6.07 12.95
C ASN A 94 -1.21 -4.55 12.81
N VAL A 95 -1.36 -4.02 11.59
CA VAL A 95 -1.46 -2.56 11.38
C VAL A 95 -2.68 -1.99 12.10
N ILE A 96 -3.82 -2.67 12.06
CA ILE A 96 -5.03 -2.27 12.80
C ILE A 96 -4.75 -2.25 14.30
N LYS A 97 -4.21 -3.33 14.87
CA LYS A 97 -3.91 -3.44 16.30
C LYS A 97 -2.94 -2.34 16.77
N ALA A 98 -1.83 -2.17 16.06
CA ALA A 98 -0.83 -1.14 16.38
C ALA A 98 -1.43 0.27 16.29
N SER A 99 -2.24 0.54 15.26
CA SER A 99 -2.89 1.85 15.08
C SER A 99 -3.90 2.16 16.18
N ILE A 100 -4.71 1.19 16.61
CA ILE A 100 -5.66 1.36 17.72
C ILE A 100 -4.90 1.57 19.04
N LYS A 101 -3.87 0.76 19.30
CA LYS A 101 -3.04 0.87 20.52
C LYS A 101 -2.41 2.25 20.66
N ASN A 102 -1.89 2.80 19.56
CA ASN A 102 -1.17 4.08 19.55
C ASN A 102 -2.06 5.28 19.21
N ASN A 103 -3.38 5.12 19.20
CA ASN A 103 -4.34 6.20 18.94
C ASN A 103 -4.09 6.93 17.60
N VAL A 104 -3.65 6.21 16.56
CA VAL A 104 -3.52 6.77 15.21
C VAL A 104 -4.88 7.30 14.76
N ARG A 105 -4.95 8.54 14.28
CA ARG A 105 -6.22 9.23 13.98
C ARG A 105 -6.89 8.69 12.71
N LYS A 106 -6.13 8.57 11.62
CA LYS A 106 -6.68 8.11 10.34
C LYS A 106 -5.75 7.09 9.67
N ILE A 107 -6.33 6.01 9.21
CA ILE A 107 -5.63 4.95 8.50
C ILE A 107 -6.31 4.70 7.16
N ILE A 108 -5.56 4.80 6.05
CA ILE A 108 -6.01 4.36 4.74
C ILE A 108 -5.23 3.12 4.32
N ALA A 109 -5.95 2.03 4.04
CA ALA A 109 -5.38 0.85 3.42
C ALA A 109 -5.51 0.93 1.89
N LEU A 110 -4.39 0.74 1.19
CA LEU A 110 -4.40 0.63 -0.26
C LEU A 110 -4.85 -0.75 -0.70
N SER A 111 -5.84 -0.79 -1.58
CA SER A 111 -6.41 -2.00 -2.14
C SER A 111 -6.40 -1.95 -3.68
N THR A 112 -7.18 -2.78 -4.31
CA THR A 112 -7.15 -3.04 -5.74
C THR A 112 -8.54 -3.34 -6.29
N ASP A 113 -8.76 -3.08 -7.58
CA ASP A 113 -9.90 -3.54 -8.36
C ASP A 113 -10.07 -5.07 -8.30
N LYS A 114 -8.97 -5.82 -8.13
CA LYS A 114 -8.97 -7.30 -8.04
C LYS A 114 -9.57 -7.84 -6.74
N ALA A 115 -9.84 -6.99 -5.75
CA ALA A 115 -10.61 -7.33 -4.55
C ALA A 115 -12.13 -7.36 -4.80
N VAL A 116 -12.58 -6.90 -5.98
CA VAL A 116 -13.98 -6.99 -6.41
C VAL A 116 -14.15 -8.31 -7.17
N ASN A 117 -14.96 -9.23 -6.64
CA ASN A 117 -15.17 -10.56 -7.21
C ASN A 117 -13.83 -11.27 -7.55
N PRO A 118 -12.98 -11.59 -6.56
CA PRO A 118 -11.62 -12.05 -6.79
C PRO A 118 -11.57 -13.44 -7.45
N ILE A 119 -10.75 -13.58 -8.47
CA ILE A 119 -10.50 -14.82 -9.19
C ILE A 119 -9.12 -15.43 -8.90
N ASN A 120 -8.37 -14.84 -7.99
CA ASN A 120 -7.04 -15.29 -7.56
C ASN A 120 -6.80 -14.97 -6.09
N LEU A 121 -5.78 -15.62 -5.50
CA LEU A 121 -5.45 -15.48 -4.08
C LEU A 121 -5.09 -14.04 -3.72
N TYR A 122 -4.34 -13.33 -4.56
CA TYR A 122 -4.03 -11.92 -4.29
C TYR A 122 -5.30 -11.10 -4.10
N GLY A 123 -6.25 -11.19 -5.02
CA GLY A 123 -7.53 -10.49 -4.92
C GLY A 123 -8.32 -10.91 -3.68
N ALA A 124 -8.40 -12.23 -3.40
CA ALA A 124 -9.08 -12.78 -2.22
C ALA A 124 -8.48 -12.25 -0.90
N THR A 125 -7.15 -12.25 -0.78
CA THR A 125 -6.47 -11.71 0.42
C THR A 125 -6.66 -10.21 0.57
N LYS A 126 -6.74 -9.45 -0.53
CA LYS A 126 -7.03 -8.01 -0.49
C LYS A 126 -8.49 -7.75 -0.10
N LEU A 127 -9.44 -8.57 -0.56
CA LEU A 127 -10.83 -8.48 -0.12
C LEU A 127 -10.94 -8.75 1.40
N ALA A 128 -10.26 -9.79 1.90
CA ALA A 128 -10.22 -10.09 3.34
C ALA A 128 -9.62 -8.91 4.13
N SER A 129 -8.49 -8.36 3.68
CA SER A 129 -7.87 -7.17 4.26
C SER A 129 -8.82 -5.97 4.28
N ASP A 130 -9.54 -5.70 3.18
CA ASP A 130 -10.51 -4.60 3.12
C ASP A 130 -11.60 -4.77 4.19
N LYS A 131 -12.12 -5.99 4.35
CA LYS A 131 -13.11 -6.30 5.38
C LYS A 131 -12.58 -6.08 6.80
N LEU A 132 -11.32 -6.46 7.07
CA LEU A 132 -10.66 -6.22 8.35
C LEU A 132 -10.57 -4.72 8.66
N PHE A 133 -10.09 -3.90 7.71
CA PHE A 133 -9.99 -2.45 7.92
C PHE A 133 -11.34 -1.80 8.14
N ILE A 134 -12.37 -2.19 7.38
CA ILE A 134 -13.71 -1.63 7.56
C ILE A 134 -14.30 -2.01 8.91
N SER A 135 -14.23 -3.30 9.30
CA SER A 135 -14.76 -3.79 10.57
C SER A 135 -13.98 -3.24 11.79
N ALA A 136 -12.73 -2.84 11.61
CA ALA A 136 -11.91 -2.26 12.68
C ALA A 136 -12.51 -1.00 13.29
N ASN A 137 -13.35 -0.26 12.56
CA ASN A 137 -14.08 0.90 13.10
C ASN A 137 -15.02 0.52 14.26
N ASN A 138 -15.46 -0.74 14.34
CA ASN A 138 -16.27 -1.23 15.47
C ASN A 138 -15.41 -1.56 16.71
N MET A 139 -14.07 -1.62 16.56
CA MET A 139 -13.14 -2.00 17.63
C MET A 139 -12.49 -0.80 18.32
N VAL A 140 -12.67 0.40 17.79
CA VAL A 140 -11.97 1.60 18.25
C VAL A 140 -12.44 2.11 19.61
N GLY A 141 -13.64 1.75 20.05
CA GLY A 141 -14.23 2.24 21.31
C GLY A 141 -14.39 3.76 21.30
N MET A 142 -13.90 4.42 22.32
CA MET A 142 -13.97 5.89 22.48
C MET A 142 -12.86 6.65 21.73
N ARG A 143 -11.99 5.96 20.97
CA ARG A 143 -10.88 6.58 20.24
C ARG A 143 -11.36 7.28 18.96
N GLU A 144 -10.64 8.30 18.53
CA GLU A 144 -10.91 9.01 17.28
C GLU A 144 -10.34 8.27 16.04
N THR A 145 -9.76 7.10 16.22
CA THR A 145 -9.17 6.30 15.15
C THR A 145 -10.22 5.95 14.09
N ARG A 146 -9.91 6.17 12.82
CA ARG A 146 -10.80 5.88 11.67
C ARG A 146 -10.03 5.11 10.61
N PHE A 147 -10.67 4.07 10.08
CA PHE A 147 -10.13 3.20 9.05
C PHE A 147 -10.99 3.30 7.79
N SER A 148 -10.32 3.47 6.64
CA SER A 148 -10.96 3.40 5.32
C SER A 148 -10.05 2.71 4.33
N VAL A 149 -10.62 2.31 3.21
CA VAL A 149 -9.93 1.60 2.14
C VAL A 149 -10.01 2.43 0.86
N VAL A 150 -8.93 2.42 0.09
CA VAL A 150 -8.92 2.97 -1.28
C VAL A 150 -8.61 1.85 -2.26
N ARG A 151 -9.52 1.59 -3.20
CA ARG A 151 -9.35 0.68 -4.31
C ARG A 151 -9.05 1.45 -5.58
N TYR A 152 -8.03 1.06 -6.31
CA TYR A 152 -7.75 1.57 -7.65
C TYR A 152 -7.20 0.47 -8.56
N GLY A 153 -7.25 0.72 -9.86
CA GLY A 153 -6.81 -0.22 -10.87
C GLY A 153 -5.28 -0.29 -11.03
N ASN A 154 -4.84 -0.62 -12.22
CA ASN A 154 -3.43 -0.79 -12.53
C ASN A 154 -2.74 0.59 -12.61
N VAL A 155 -1.67 0.78 -11.84
CA VAL A 155 -0.87 2.00 -11.90
C VAL A 155 0.12 1.91 -13.04
N VAL A 156 -0.05 2.80 -14.03
CA VAL A 156 0.81 2.87 -15.23
C VAL A 156 2.27 3.08 -14.83
N GLY A 157 3.18 2.30 -15.44
CA GLY A 157 4.62 2.45 -15.21
C GLY A 157 5.10 2.04 -13.81
N SER A 158 4.24 1.45 -12.97
CA SER A 158 4.66 0.98 -11.65
C SER A 158 5.66 -0.17 -11.77
N ARG A 159 6.63 -0.24 -10.82
CA ARG A 159 7.66 -1.29 -10.80
C ARG A 159 7.03 -2.68 -10.79
N GLY A 160 7.48 -3.54 -11.71
CA GLY A 160 6.97 -4.91 -11.89
C GLY A 160 5.61 -4.99 -12.59
N SER A 161 5.16 -3.93 -13.26
CA SER A 161 3.96 -3.93 -14.10
C SER A 161 4.30 -4.23 -15.57
N VAL A 162 3.25 -4.44 -16.38
CA VAL A 162 3.39 -4.84 -17.79
C VAL A 162 4.15 -3.83 -18.64
N VAL A 163 3.95 -2.52 -18.41
CA VAL A 163 4.60 -1.47 -19.21
C VAL A 163 6.13 -1.50 -19.08
N PRO A 164 6.75 -1.46 -17.89
CA PRO A 164 8.19 -1.62 -17.76
C PRO A 164 8.70 -2.97 -18.26
N PHE A 165 7.91 -4.03 -18.13
CA PHE A 165 8.26 -5.35 -18.65
C PHE A 165 8.36 -5.33 -20.19
N PHE A 166 7.36 -4.79 -20.89
CA PHE A 166 7.37 -4.67 -22.34
C PHE A 166 8.48 -3.74 -22.83
N GLN A 167 8.71 -2.61 -22.17
CA GLN A 167 9.82 -1.72 -22.49
C GLN A 167 11.18 -2.43 -22.40
N LYS A 168 11.35 -3.31 -21.39
CA LYS A 168 12.56 -4.12 -21.27
C LYS A 168 12.71 -5.11 -22.41
N LEU A 169 11.64 -5.81 -22.80
CA LEU A 169 11.65 -6.73 -23.95
C LEU A 169 12.03 -6.01 -25.25
N ILE A 170 11.39 -4.88 -25.53
CA ILE A 170 11.71 -4.04 -26.70
C ILE A 170 13.19 -3.61 -26.70
N LYS A 171 13.69 -3.15 -25.54
CA LYS A 171 15.10 -2.75 -25.41
C LYS A 171 16.08 -3.89 -25.62
N ASN A 172 15.67 -5.12 -25.29
CA ASN A 172 16.47 -6.33 -25.51
C ASN A 172 16.38 -6.87 -26.95
N GLY A 173 15.62 -6.21 -27.85
CA GLY A 173 15.47 -6.63 -29.25
C GLY A 173 14.48 -7.77 -29.49
N GLU A 174 13.58 -8.04 -28.52
CA GLU A 174 12.55 -9.06 -28.71
C GLU A 174 11.60 -8.68 -29.86
N ALA A 175 11.39 -9.61 -30.78
CA ALA A 175 10.57 -9.38 -31.98
C ALA A 175 9.05 -9.35 -31.69
N SER A 176 8.61 -9.84 -30.53
CA SER A 176 7.21 -9.89 -30.14
C SER A 176 7.01 -9.66 -28.67
N LEU A 177 5.80 -9.16 -28.30
CA LEU A 177 5.41 -8.96 -26.90
C LEU A 177 4.37 -10.03 -26.50
N PRO A 178 4.50 -10.67 -25.33
CA PRO A 178 3.55 -11.67 -24.85
C PRO A 178 2.26 -11.00 -24.39
N ILE A 179 1.21 -11.05 -25.22
CA ILE A 179 -0.14 -10.56 -24.89
C ILE A 179 -0.98 -11.74 -24.42
N THR A 180 -1.48 -11.68 -23.19
CA THR A 180 -2.27 -12.77 -22.59
C THR A 180 -3.57 -13.03 -23.35
N HIS A 181 -4.29 -11.97 -23.73
CA HIS A 181 -5.53 -12.04 -24.50
C HIS A 181 -5.77 -10.72 -25.22
N LYS A 182 -6.17 -10.78 -26.51
CA LYS A 182 -6.34 -9.58 -27.35
C LYS A 182 -7.43 -8.62 -26.87
N ASP A 183 -8.49 -9.15 -26.24
CA ASP A 183 -9.65 -8.36 -25.77
C ASP A 183 -9.56 -8.02 -24.28
N MET A 184 -8.38 -8.20 -23.67
CA MET A 184 -8.20 -7.92 -22.24
C MET A 184 -8.25 -6.43 -21.95
N THR A 185 -9.14 -6.03 -21.05
CA THR A 185 -9.27 -4.66 -20.56
C THR A 185 -8.73 -4.50 -19.14
N ARG A 186 -8.34 -3.29 -18.77
CA ARG A 186 -7.88 -2.94 -17.42
C ARG A 186 -8.29 -1.52 -17.06
N PHE A 187 -8.67 -1.32 -15.80
CA PHE A 187 -8.74 0.02 -15.24
C PHE A 187 -7.33 0.56 -15.03
N MET A 188 -7.03 1.70 -15.60
CA MET A 188 -5.70 2.30 -15.55
C MET A 188 -5.76 3.64 -14.83
N ILE A 189 -4.73 3.91 -14.00
CA ILE A 189 -4.56 5.18 -13.30
C ILE A 189 -3.09 5.59 -13.34
N SER A 190 -2.81 6.89 -13.44
CA SER A 190 -1.44 7.36 -13.30
C SER A 190 -0.98 7.28 -11.84
N LEU A 191 0.33 7.20 -11.61
CA LEU A 191 0.89 7.19 -10.26
C LEU A 191 0.54 8.48 -9.51
N HIS A 192 0.58 9.63 -10.20
CA HIS A 192 0.20 10.92 -9.65
C HIS A 192 -1.28 10.93 -9.23
N SER A 193 -2.18 10.55 -10.15
CA SER A 193 -3.63 10.50 -9.85
C SER A 193 -3.96 9.55 -8.71
N GLY A 194 -3.23 8.41 -8.59
CA GLY A 194 -3.39 7.47 -7.49
C GLY A 194 -3.01 8.09 -6.14
N VAL A 195 -1.92 8.87 -6.07
CA VAL A 195 -1.52 9.59 -4.86
C VAL A 195 -2.52 10.68 -4.51
N GLU A 196 -2.94 11.51 -5.46
CA GLU A 196 -3.94 12.55 -5.24
C GLU A 196 -5.29 11.97 -4.77
N PHE A 197 -5.69 10.83 -5.33
CA PHE A 197 -6.91 10.13 -4.91
C PHE A 197 -6.83 9.68 -3.44
N VAL A 198 -5.68 9.15 -3.02
CA VAL A 198 -5.48 8.77 -1.61
C VAL A 198 -5.51 10.00 -0.71
N LEU A 199 -4.85 11.10 -1.07
CA LEU A 199 -4.83 12.34 -0.28
C LEU A 199 -6.23 12.94 -0.11
N LYS A 200 -7.01 13.06 -1.19
CA LYS A 200 -8.40 13.50 -1.11
C LYS A 200 -9.26 12.64 -0.20
N ASN A 201 -9.03 11.32 -0.20
CA ASN A 201 -9.77 10.41 0.66
C ASN A 201 -9.34 10.53 2.13
N PHE A 202 -8.09 10.89 2.42
CA PHE A 202 -7.66 11.24 3.78
C PHE A 202 -8.43 12.42 4.37
N GLU A 203 -8.69 13.42 3.54
CA GLU A 203 -9.42 14.61 3.98
C GLU A 203 -10.88 14.27 4.33
N ARG A 204 -11.57 13.55 3.44
CA ARG A 204 -13.02 13.32 3.52
C ARG A 204 -13.46 12.08 4.28
N MET A 205 -12.54 11.14 4.62
CA MET A 205 -12.92 9.89 5.30
C MET A 205 -13.51 10.14 6.68
N GLN A 206 -14.57 9.41 6.99
CA GLN A 206 -15.23 9.37 8.30
C GLN A 206 -15.00 8.03 9.02
N GLY A 207 -14.56 7.01 8.31
CA GLY A 207 -14.37 5.64 8.77
C GLY A 207 -15.45 4.69 8.23
N GLY A 208 -14.99 3.54 7.70
CA GLY A 208 -15.87 2.51 7.14
C GLY A 208 -16.06 2.59 5.62
N GLU A 209 -15.51 3.59 4.94
CA GLU A 209 -15.65 3.72 3.50
C GLU A 209 -14.66 2.87 2.71
N ILE A 210 -15.12 2.39 1.56
CA ILE A 210 -14.30 1.87 0.46
C ILE A 210 -14.46 2.85 -0.71
N PHE A 211 -13.44 3.63 -0.96
CA PHE A 211 -13.39 4.59 -2.05
C PHE A 211 -12.92 3.94 -3.34
#